data_19730610475ac35eb4f123009d30d3a7
#
_entry.id   19730610475ac35eb4f123009d30d3a7
#
_cell.length_a   1.000
_cell.length_b   1.000
_cell.length_c   1.000
_cell.angle_alpha   90.00
_cell.angle_beta   90.00
_cell.angle_gamma   90.00
#
_symmetry.space_group_name_H-M   'P 1'
#
loop_
_entity.id
_entity.type
_entity.pdbx_description
1 polymer ?
#
loop_
_entity_poly.entity_id
_entity_poly.type
_entity_poly.pdbx_seq_one_letter_code
_entity_poly.pdbx_strand_id
1 'polypeptide(L)'
;MRNRRQAPALLFDALVLFGYNARQSLRGMSSRFFPLLYVQLVGFILGEYLVTQTNPAILVLADGTVFRGVAIGASGSRVGEVVFNTSMTGYQEILTDPSYCRQIVTLTYPHVGNVGVNEEDVESRQVFASGLIIRELSPVVSNWRSTQSLPEYLRANDVVAIAGIDTRKLTRILREKGAQSGCIASGTDEVAALAAARGFAGLSGMDLAQVVSCDHVYEWTQGEWALDTGYGERSAAKFHVVAYDFGVKRNILRMLAERGCKLTVVPAKTSAADVLAMNPDGVFLSNGPGDPEPCDYAIAATRKFLEVGVPLFGICLGHQILGLAVGASTVKMKFGHRGANHPVQDLASRQVMITSQNHGFAVDAATLPANARVTHISLFDRTLQGFELIDKPAFCFQGHPEASPGPHDVDGLFDKFVGMMEKSCEA
;
A
#
# COMPACT_ATOMS: atom_id res chain seq x y z
N MET A 1 -6.07 -15.76 -34.45
CA MET A 1 -5.16 -15.84 -33.30
C MET A 1 -3.89 -16.64 -33.66
N ARG A 2 -3.02 -16.10 -34.50
CA ARG A 2 -1.68 -16.64 -34.80
C ARG A 2 -0.90 -15.46 -35.37
N ASN A 3 -0.09 -14.74 -34.56
CA ASN A 3 1.03 -13.93 -35.09
C ASN A 3 1.74 -13.04 -34.03
N ARG A 4 1.61 -13.29 -32.73
CA ARG A 4 2.33 -12.46 -31.73
C ARG A 4 3.55 -13.12 -31.08
N ARG A 5 3.85 -14.39 -31.34
CA ARG A 5 5.04 -15.08 -30.79
C ARG A 5 6.26 -15.13 -31.72
N GLN A 6 6.17 -14.60 -32.93
CA GLN A 6 7.28 -14.65 -33.90
C GLN A 6 8.19 -13.42 -33.91
N ALA A 7 7.77 -12.28 -33.36
CA ALA A 7 8.53 -11.04 -33.44
C ALA A 7 9.92 -11.07 -32.69
N PRO A 8 10.04 -11.62 -31.47
CA PRO A 8 11.31 -11.68 -30.78
C PRO A 8 12.32 -12.66 -31.44
N ALA A 9 11.83 -13.79 -31.99
CA ALA A 9 12.68 -14.76 -32.66
C ALA A 9 13.23 -14.21 -33.99
N LEU A 10 12.36 -13.55 -34.77
CA LEU A 10 12.77 -12.91 -36.03
C LEU A 10 13.78 -11.77 -35.81
N LEU A 11 13.69 -11.03 -34.71
CA LEU A 11 14.64 -9.99 -34.36
C LEU A 11 16.00 -10.59 -33.94
N PHE A 12 15.97 -11.68 -33.18
CA PHE A 12 17.19 -12.39 -32.81
C PHE A 12 17.87 -13.00 -34.00
N ASP A 13 17.13 -13.65 -34.92
CA ASP A 13 17.64 -14.21 -36.17
C ASP A 13 18.17 -13.13 -37.12
N ALA A 14 17.49 -11.96 -37.21
CA ALA A 14 17.99 -10.82 -37.96
C ALA A 14 19.29 -10.23 -37.41
N LEU A 15 19.41 -10.14 -36.08
CA LEU A 15 20.63 -9.67 -35.41
C LEU A 15 21.82 -10.68 -35.61
N VAL A 16 21.52 -11.95 -35.55
CA VAL A 16 22.54 -13.02 -35.83
C VAL A 16 22.97 -12.99 -37.29
N LEU A 17 22.03 -12.88 -38.23
CA LEU A 17 22.29 -12.75 -39.66
C LEU A 17 23.06 -11.47 -40.02
N PHE A 18 22.68 -10.34 -39.37
CA PHE A 18 23.36 -9.06 -39.55
C PHE A 18 24.81 -9.11 -39.01
N GLY A 19 25.00 -9.70 -37.83
CA GLY A 19 26.32 -9.92 -37.25
C GLY A 19 27.20 -10.86 -38.09
N TYR A 20 26.61 -11.89 -38.71
CA TYR A 20 27.30 -12.79 -39.63
C TYR A 20 27.71 -12.07 -40.92
N ASN A 21 26.83 -11.33 -41.54
CA ASN A 21 27.09 -10.56 -42.77
C ASN A 21 28.08 -9.42 -42.54
N ALA A 22 27.99 -8.71 -41.38
CA ALA A 22 28.98 -7.71 -41.00
C ALA A 22 30.38 -8.29 -40.80
N ARG A 23 30.50 -9.49 -40.27
CA ARG A 23 31.79 -10.20 -40.20
C ARG A 23 32.39 -10.54 -41.56
N GLN A 24 31.56 -10.83 -42.55
CA GLN A 24 32.00 -11.11 -43.91
C GLN A 24 32.49 -9.85 -44.62
N SER A 25 31.79 -8.75 -44.45
CA SER A 25 32.11 -7.46 -45.13
C SER A 25 33.29 -6.70 -44.50
N LEU A 26 33.64 -7.01 -43.25
CA LEU A 26 34.74 -6.33 -42.54
C LEU A 26 36.01 -7.18 -42.43
N ARG A 27 36.25 -8.12 -43.34
CA ARG A 27 37.48 -8.93 -43.46
C ARG A 27 38.72 -8.05 -43.78
N GLY A 28 39.22 -7.35 -42.82
CA GLY A 28 40.38 -6.48 -42.93
C GLY A 28 40.58 -5.54 -41.74
N MET A 29 39.61 -5.48 -40.82
CA MET A 29 39.77 -4.64 -39.62
C MET A 29 40.38 -5.44 -38.46
N SER A 30 41.25 -4.75 -37.70
CA SER A 30 41.90 -5.32 -36.52
C SER A 30 40.85 -5.85 -35.51
N SER A 31 41.09 -7.07 -35.00
CA SER A 31 40.21 -7.79 -34.05
C SER A 31 39.91 -7.02 -32.75
N ARG A 32 40.64 -5.95 -32.46
CA ARG A 32 40.47 -5.11 -31.26
C ARG A 32 39.30 -4.10 -31.35
N PHE A 33 38.90 -3.70 -32.57
CA PHE A 33 37.85 -2.68 -32.77
C PHE A 33 36.45 -3.27 -33.00
N PHE A 34 36.38 -4.55 -33.38
CA PHE A 34 35.12 -5.22 -33.71
C PHE A 34 34.13 -5.31 -32.55
N PRO A 35 34.54 -5.66 -31.32
CA PRO A 35 33.62 -5.73 -30.17
C PRO A 35 33.03 -4.35 -29.80
N LEU A 36 33.84 -3.29 -29.89
CA LEU A 36 33.40 -1.95 -29.53
C LEU A 36 32.36 -1.39 -30.52
N LEU A 37 32.60 -1.58 -31.82
CA LEU A 37 31.72 -1.16 -32.89
C LEU A 37 30.39 -1.93 -32.86
N TYR A 38 30.44 -3.24 -32.56
CA TYR A 38 29.25 -4.07 -32.42
C TYR A 38 28.40 -3.67 -31.22
N VAL A 39 29.00 -3.43 -30.06
CA VAL A 39 28.30 -2.95 -28.85
C VAL A 39 27.69 -1.56 -29.08
N GLN A 40 28.39 -0.65 -29.76
CA GLN A 40 27.86 0.68 -30.10
C GLN A 40 26.70 0.59 -31.09
N LEU A 41 26.82 -0.24 -32.14
CA LEU A 41 25.77 -0.40 -33.15
C LEU A 41 24.53 -1.10 -32.59
N VAL A 42 24.70 -2.13 -31.79
CA VAL A 42 23.60 -2.82 -31.07
C VAL A 42 22.95 -1.87 -30.03
N GLY A 43 23.76 -1.10 -29.32
CA GLY A 43 23.28 -0.07 -28.40
C GLY A 43 22.50 1.03 -29.10
N PHE A 44 22.94 1.46 -30.29
CA PHE A 44 22.26 2.46 -31.11
C PHE A 44 20.92 1.92 -31.68
N ILE A 45 20.95 0.70 -32.26
CA ILE A 45 19.74 0.06 -32.82
C ILE A 45 18.72 -0.27 -31.69
N LEU A 46 19.16 -0.78 -30.54
CA LEU A 46 18.29 -1.01 -29.39
C LEU A 46 17.79 0.31 -28.80
N GLY A 47 18.62 1.34 -28.75
CA GLY A 47 18.25 2.69 -28.33
C GLY A 47 17.17 3.30 -29.21
N GLU A 48 17.33 3.28 -30.55
CA GLU A 48 16.32 3.74 -31.49
C GLU A 48 15.04 2.89 -31.44
N TYR A 49 15.16 1.57 -31.32
CA TYR A 49 13.99 0.65 -31.19
C TYR A 49 13.22 0.88 -29.89
N LEU A 50 13.91 1.14 -28.79
CA LEU A 50 13.28 1.50 -27.50
C LEU A 50 12.65 2.90 -27.53
N VAL A 51 13.27 3.85 -28.20
CA VAL A 51 12.74 5.24 -28.36
C VAL A 51 11.49 5.26 -29.26
N THR A 52 11.40 4.38 -30.26
CA THR A 52 10.23 4.36 -31.19
C THR A 52 8.98 3.69 -30.62
N GLN A 53 9.05 3.06 -29.43
CA GLN A 53 7.91 2.41 -28.76
C GLN A 53 7.53 3.03 -27.40
N THR A 54 7.97 4.24 -27.10
CA THR A 54 7.57 4.91 -25.86
C THR A 54 6.14 5.44 -26.00
N ASN A 55 5.20 4.82 -25.28
CA ASN A 55 3.86 5.37 -25.13
C ASN A 55 3.93 6.58 -24.19
N PRO A 56 3.70 7.81 -24.68
CA PRO A 56 3.77 8.97 -23.84
C PRO A 56 2.72 8.92 -22.74
N ALA A 57 3.04 9.45 -21.59
CA ALA A 57 2.12 9.62 -20.48
C ALA A 57 2.37 10.95 -19.77
N ILE A 58 1.33 11.48 -19.15
CA ILE A 58 1.40 12.70 -18.35
C ILE A 58 0.81 12.46 -16.96
N LEU A 59 1.40 13.17 -15.98
CA LEU A 59 0.78 13.43 -14.68
C LEU A 59 0.47 14.93 -14.63
N VAL A 60 -0.77 15.28 -14.37
CA VAL A 60 -1.20 16.67 -14.19
C VAL A 60 -1.79 16.85 -12.81
N LEU A 61 -1.26 17.77 -12.01
CA LEU A 61 -1.77 18.15 -10.71
C LEU A 61 -2.85 19.23 -10.83
N ALA A 62 -3.73 19.34 -9.85
CA ALA A 62 -4.80 20.33 -9.85
C ALA A 62 -4.30 21.79 -9.86
N ASP A 63 -3.06 22.05 -9.39
CA ASP A 63 -2.42 23.36 -9.47
C ASP A 63 -1.89 23.72 -10.87
N GLY A 64 -2.02 22.82 -11.85
CA GLY A 64 -1.56 22.97 -13.22
C GLY A 64 -0.13 22.47 -13.47
N THR A 65 0.55 21.93 -12.47
CA THR A 65 1.88 21.33 -12.66
C THR A 65 1.79 20.07 -13.51
N VAL A 66 2.60 19.99 -14.58
CA VAL A 66 2.65 18.87 -15.51
C VAL A 66 4.00 18.16 -15.43
N PHE A 67 3.95 16.84 -15.36
CA PHE A 67 5.09 15.94 -15.55
C PHE A 67 4.86 15.08 -16.79
N ARG A 68 5.87 14.94 -17.63
CA ARG A 68 5.82 14.11 -18.84
C ARG A 68 6.75 12.92 -18.68
N GLY A 69 6.27 11.75 -19.03
CA GLY A 69 6.99 10.48 -18.89
C GLY A 69 6.45 9.43 -19.86
N VAL A 70 6.58 8.19 -19.48
CA VAL A 70 6.23 7.01 -20.28
C VAL A 70 5.19 6.17 -19.56
N ALA A 71 4.15 5.73 -20.27
CA ALA A 71 3.16 4.80 -19.76
C ALA A 71 3.78 3.40 -19.62
N ILE A 72 3.67 2.83 -18.42
CA ILE A 72 4.17 1.50 -18.09
C ILE A 72 3.07 0.51 -17.67
N GLY A 73 1.85 0.99 -17.48
CA GLY A 73 0.68 0.22 -17.08
C GLY A 73 -0.40 0.11 -18.17
N ALA A 74 -1.65 0.11 -17.73
CA ALA A 74 -2.84 0.12 -18.60
C ALA A 74 -2.98 1.46 -19.33
N SER A 75 -3.68 1.46 -20.46
CA SER A 75 -4.05 2.66 -21.20
C SER A 75 -5.25 3.35 -20.55
N GLY A 76 -5.39 4.66 -20.77
CA GLY A 76 -6.50 5.44 -20.24
C GLY A 76 -6.04 6.50 -19.24
N SER A 77 -6.94 6.94 -18.37
CA SER A 77 -6.67 7.92 -17.34
C SER A 77 -7.25 7.50 -15.99
N ARG A 78 -6.59 7.95 -14.92
CA ARG A 78 -7.06 7.75 -13.53
C ARG A 78 -6.84 9.02 -12.73
N VAL A 79 -7.80 9.30 -11.87
CA VAL A 79 -7.78 10.47 -10.97
C VAL A 79 -7.71 10.00 -9.52
N GLY A 80 -7.04 10.76 -8.69
CA GLY A 80 -6.95 10.49 -7.26
C GLY A 80 -6.10 11.52 -6.51
N GLU A 81 -6.05 11.38 -5.19
CA GLU A 81 -5.11 12.16 -4.38
C GLU A 81 -3.69 11.65 -4.61
N VAL A 82 -2.80 12.51 -5.10
CA VAL A 82 -1.40 12.16 -5.34
C VAL A 82 -0.64 12.21 -4.03
N VAL A 83 -0.08 11.08 -3.66
CA VAL A 83 0.67 10.89 -2.42
C VAL A 83 2.05 10.31 -2.72
N PHE A 84 2.99 10.41 -1.77
CA PHE A 84 4.30 9.77 -1.91
C PHE A 84 4.54 8.77 -0.78
N ASN A 85 5.22 7.68 -1.10
CA ASN A 85 5.64 6.66 -0.16
C ASN A 85 7.17 6.54 -0.19
N THR A 86 7.81 6.50 0.98
CA THR A 86 9.25 6.44 1.14
C THR A 86 9.82 5.04 1.35
N SER A 87 9.01 4.00 1.26
CA SER A 87 9.46 2.61 1.32
C SER A 87 10.43 2.30 0.18
N MET A 88 11.46 1.52 0.49
CA MET A 88 12.48 1.10 -0.49
C MET A 88 12.08 -0.18 -1.24
N THR A 89 11.13 -0.94 -0.69
CA THR A 89 10.66 -2.25 -1.18
C THR A 89 9.15 -2.33 -1.01
N GLY A 90 8.54 -3.42 -1.51
CA GLY A 90 7.14 -3.73 -1.24
C GLY A 90 6.15 -2.96 -2.09
N TYR A 91 6.49 -2.66 -3.33
CA TYR A 91 5.57 -1.93 -4.23
C TYR A 91 4.31 -2.74 -4.58
N GLN A 92 4.36 -4.06 -4.55
CA GLN A 92 3.19 -4.92 -4.80
C GLN A 92 2.22 -4.89 -3.63
N GLU A 93 2.73 -4.98 -2.42
CA GLU A 93 1.98 -4.83 -1.17
C GLU A 93 1.34 -3.44 -1.09
N ILE A 94 2.09 -2.38 -1.43
CA ILE A 94 1.58 -1.00 -1.49
C ILE A 94 0.43 -0.88 -2.51
N LEU A 95 0.56 -1.47 -3.70
CA LEU A 95 -0.48 -1.43 -4.73
C LEU A 95 -1.77 -2.15 -4.31
N THR A 96 -1.62 -3.23 -3.54
CA THR A 96 -2.73 -4.08 -3.08
C THR A 96 -3.28 -3.71 -1.70
N ASP A 97 -2.66 -2.75 -0.98
CA ASP A 97 -3.18 -2.21 0.27
C ASP A 97 -4.45 -1.38 0.02
N PRO A 98 -5.61 -1.78 0.55
CA PRO A 98 -6.87 -1.05 0.36
C PRO A 98 -6.84 0.38 0.88
N SER A 99 -5.93 0.70 1.81
CA SER A 99 -5.75 2.06 2.35
C SER A 99 -5.33 3.07 1.28
N TYR A 100 -4.85 2.63 0.10
CA TYR A 100 -4.58 3.49 -1.05
C TYR A 100 -5.78 3.69 -2.01
N CYS A 101 -6.97 3.26 -1.65
CA CYS A 101 -8.16 3.50 -2.47
C CYS A 101 -8.32 4.99 -2.77
N ARG A 102 -8.55 5.33 -4.06
CA ARG A 102 -8.62 6.71 -4.58
C ARG A 102 -7.32 7.52 -4.46
N GLN A 103 -6.17 6.87 -4.24
CA GLN A 103 -4.87 7.54 -4.21
C GLN A 103 -3.98 7.09 -5.38
N ILE A 104 -3.21 8.03 -5.92
CA ILE A 104 -2.16 7.80 -6.91
C ILE A 104 -0.84 7.81 -6.16
N VAL A 105 -0.15 6.68 -6.13
CA VAL A 105 1.02 6.49 -5.28
C VAL A 105 2.31 6.81 -6.03
N THR A 106 3.09 7.75 -5.50
CA THR A 106 4.45 8.03 -5.96
C THR A 106 5.46 7.29 -5.10
N LEU A 107 6.24 6.40 -5.67
CA LEU A 107 7.36 5.78 -4.97
C LEU A 107 8.60 6.68 -5.08
N THR A 108 9.19 7.03 -3.93
CA THR A 108 10.37 7.90 -3.89
C THR A 108 11.66 7.14 -4.18
N TYR A 109 11.66 5.82 -4.00
CA TYR A 109 12.79 4.97 -4.37
C TYR A 109 12.98 5.00 -5.90
N PRO A 110 14.22 5.23 -6.39
CA PRO A 110 14.42 5.51 -7.81
C PRO A 110 14.23 4.30 -8.72
N HIS A 111 14.57 3.09 -8.27
CA HIS A 111 14.54 1.87 -9.08
C HIS A 111 13.43 0.94 -8.64
N VAL A 112 12.39 0.78 -9.45
CA VAL A 112 11.20 -0.01 -9.14
C VAL A 112 10.99 -1.10 -10.20
N GLY A 113 10.44 -2.25 -9.81
CA GLY A 113 10.17 -3.37 -10.71
C GLY A 113 11.28 -4.42 -10.80
N ASN A 114 12.40 -4.22 -10.10
CA ASN A 114 13.54 -5.11 -10.12
C ASN A 114 13.29 -6.50 -9.50
N VAL A 115 12.37 -6.61 -8.55
CA VAL A 115 12.00 -7.90 -7.93
C VAL A 115 10.80 -8.56 -8.61
N GLY A 116 10.21 -7.93 -9.63
CA GLY A 116 8.99 -8.44 -10.27
C GLY A 116 7.79 -8.45 -9.34
N VAL A 117 6.84 -9.30 -9.62
CA VAL A 117 5.65 -9.56 -8.80
C VAL A 117 5.40 -11.08 -8.71
N ASN A 118 4.65 -11.50 -7.71
CA ASN A 118 4.27 -12.89 -7.47
C ASN A 118 2.87 -12.97 -6.83
N GLU A 119 2.33 -14.16 -6.65
CA GLU A 119 0.97 -14.35 -6.11
C GLU A 119 0.90 -14.26 -4.59
N GLU A 120 2.03 -14.32 -3.89
CA GLU A 120 2.09 -14.34 -2.42
C GLU A 120 2.14 -12.94 -1.81
N ASP A 121 2.83 -11.98 -2.47
CA ASP A 121 3.06 -10.63 -1.94
C ASP A 121 1.86 -9.69 -2.21
N VAL A 122 0.64 -10.19 -1.95
CA VAL A 122 -0.60 -9.42 -2.08
C VAL A 122 -1.29 -9.26 -0.74
N GLU A 123 -1.72 -8.04 -0.44
CA GLU A 123 -2.34 -7.69 0.84
C GLU A 123 -3.88 -7.67 0.78
N SER A 124 -4.47 -7.86 -0.41
CA SER A 124 -5.92 -7.93 -0.57
C SER A 124 -6.33 -8.64 -1.86
N ARG A 125 -7.64 -8.62 -2.18
CA ARG A 125 -8.23 -9.30 -3.34
C ARG A 125 -7.86 -8.69 -4.70
N GLN A 126 -7.40 -7.43 -4.74
CA GLN A 126 -7.12 -6.68 -5.97
C GLN A 126 -6.17 -5.52 -5.71
N VAL A 127 -5.74 -4.84 -6.78
CA VAL A 127 -5.06 -3.55 -6.69
C VAL A 127 -6.08 -2.46 -6.35
N PHE A 128 -5.86 -1.72 -5.26
CA PHE A 128 -6.71 -0.62 -4.82
C PHE A 128 -6.14 0.75 -5.13
N ALA A 129 -4.82 0.87 -5.29
CA ALA A 129 -4.21 2.12 -5.70
C ALA A 129 -4.76 2.57 -7.06
N SER A 130 -5.17 3.84 -7.18
CA SER A 130 -5.72 4.38 -8.44
C SER A 130 -4.68 4.51 -9.54
N GLY A 131 -3.39 4.57 -9.20
CA GLY A 131 -2.31 4.64 -10.17
C GLY A 131 -0.95 4.63 -9.51
N LEU A 132 0.10 4.43 -10.31
CA LEU A 132 1.47 4.35 -9.86
C LEU A 132 2.35 5.35 -10.59
N ILE A 133 3.19 6.05 -9.83
CA ILE A 133 4.20 6.98 -10.31
C ILE A 133 5.57 6.53 -9.84
N ILE A 134 6.50 6.33 -10.78
CA ILE A 134 7.88 5.94 -10.47
C ILE A 134 8.90 6.77 -11.26
N ARG A 135 10.12 6.82 -10.77
CA ARG A 135 11.21 7.45 -11.48
C ARG A 135 11.72 6.56 -12.61
N GLU A 136 12.15 5.35 -12.29
CA GLU A 136 12.73 4.42 -13.25
C GLU A 136 12.15 3.02 -13.06
N LEU A 137 11.75 2.41 -14.18
CA LEU A 137 11.39 1.02 -14.25
C LEU A 137 12.64 0.18 -14.51
N SER A 138 12.88 -0.83 -13.70
CA SER A 138 13.98 -1.77 -13.95
C SER A 138 13.79 -2.51 -15.28
N PRO A 139 14.80 -2.50 -16.16
CA PRO A 139 14.72 -3.22 -17.44
C PRO A 139 14.76 -4.74 -17.28
N VAL A 140 15.23 -5.23 -16.13
CA VAL A 140 15.39 -6.66 -15.85
C VAL A 140 14.76 -6.97 -14.49
N VAL A 141 13.98 -8.06 -14.46
CA VAL A 141 13.51 -8.66 -13.22
C VAL A 141 14.54 -9.69 -12.75
N SER A 142 14.97 -9.60 -11.49
CA SER A 142 15.97 -10.47 -10.89
C SER A 142 15.56 -10.88 -9.47
N ASN A 143 14.58 -11.79 -9.39
CA ASN A 143 14.15 -12.40 -8.13
C ASN A 143 13.60 -13.80 -8.40
N TRP A 144 14.02 -14.78 -7.62
CA TRP A 144 13.59 -16.18 -7.76
C TRP A 144 12.09 -16.40 -7.52
N ARG A 145 11.42 -15.51 -6.74
CA ARG A 145 9.97 -15.56 -6.49
C ARG A 145 9.14 -14.89 -7.58
N SER A 146 9.78 -14.20 -8.53
CA SER A 146 9.04 -13.45 -9.55
C SER A 146 8.34 -14.39 -10.54
N THR A 147 7.05 -14.15 -10.76
CA THR A 147 6.23 -14.85 -11.76
C THR A 147 5.95 -13.98 -12.99
N GLN A 148 6.02 -12.65 -12.85
CA GLN A 148 5.82 -11.71 -13.96
C GLN A 148 6.48 -10.35 -13.66
N SER A 149 6.59 -9.51 -14.69
CA SER A 149 7.11 -8.15 -14.55
C SER A 149 6.05 -7.20 -14.00
N LEU A 150 6.48 -6.09 -13.36
CA LEU A 150 5.58 -5.04 -12.87
C LEU A 150 4.70 -4.45 -13.99
N PRO A 151 5.19 -4.13 -15.21
CA PRO A 151 4.31 -3.62 -16.27
C PRO A 151 3.24 -4.62 -16.74
N GLU A 152 3.52 -5.91 -16.76
CA GLU A 152 2.53 -6.94 -17.07
C GLU A 152 1.46 -7.00 -15.99
N TYR A 153 1.85 -6.99 -14.73
CA TYR A 153 0.96 -6.95 -13.59
C TYR A 153 0.04 -5.71 -13.59
N LEU A 154 0.60 -4.52 -13.83
CA LEU A 154 -0.17 -3.28 -13.91
C LEU A 154 -1.22 -3.33 -15.03
N ARG A 155 -0.84 -3.84 -16.21
CA ARG A 155 -1.79 -4.00 -17.33
C ARG A 155 -2.88 -5.04 -17.05
N ALA A 156 -2.51 -6.16 -16.44
CA ALA A 156 -3.46 -7.22 -16.08
C ALA A 156 -4.51 -6.75 -15.05
N ASN A 157 -4.13 -5.80 -14.19
CA ASN A 157 -5.00 -5.24 -13.14
C ASN A 157 -5.61 -3.87 -13.52
N ASP A 158 -5.55 -3.45 -14.78
CA ASP A 158 -6.07 -2.16 -15.28
C ASP A 158 -5.52 -0.92 -14.53
N VAL A 159 -4.27 -0.96 -14.09
CA VAL A 159 -3.60 0.13 -13.36
C VAL A 159 -2.88 1.05 -14.33
N VAL A 160 -3.27 2.33 -14.37
CA VAL A 160 -2.56 3.36 -15.14
C VAL A 160 -1.31 3.77 -14.38
N ALA A 161 -0.16 3.79 -15.05
CA ALA A 161 1.10 4.08 -14.38
C ALA A 161 2.07 4.84 -15.31
N ILE A 162 2.89 5.71 -14.69
CA ILE A 162 3.86 6.56 -15.37
C ILE A 162 5.26 6.39 -14.78
N ALA A 163 6.26 6.27 -15.64
CA ALA A 163 7.68 6.27 -15.31
C ALA A 163 8.41 7.41 -16.01
N GLY A 164 9.67 7.68 -15.61
CA GLY A 164 10.53 8.66 -16.26
C GLY A 164 10.32 10.10 -15.81
N ILE A 165 9.57 10.33 -14.72
CA ILE A 165 9.36 11.68 -14.20
C ILE A 165 10.30 12.01 -13.03
N ASP A 166 10.46 13.29 -12.73
CA ASP A 166 11.17 13.77 -11.54
C ASP A 166 10.32 13.60 -10.28
N THR A 167 10.35 12.41 -9.70
CA THR A 167 9.64 12.07 -8.45
C THR A 167 10.14 12.89 -7.26
N ARG A 168 11.41 13.34 -7.25
CA ARG A 168 11.95 14.21 -6.21
C ARG A 168 11.28 15.59 -6.26
N LYS A 169 11.13 16.19 -7.46
CA LYS A 169 10.41 17.45 -7.63
C LYS A 169 8.95 17.30 -7.20
N LEU A 170 8.29 16.21 -7.60
CA LEU A 170 6.91 15.93 -7.22
C LEU A 170 6.76 15.83 -5.70
N THR A 171 7.62 15.04 -5.04
CA THR A 171 7.62 14.90 -3.57
C THR A 171 7.81 16.24 -2.85
N ARG A 172 8.68 17.11 -3.35
CA ARG A 172 8.86 18.46 -2.79
C ARG A 172 7.58 19.30 -2.91
N ILE A 173 6.91 19.27 -4.07
CA ILE A 173 5.64 19.97 -4.26
C ILE A 173 4.60 19.49 -3.25
N LEU A 174 4.45 18.16 -3.09
CA LEU A 174 3.49 17.58 -2.15
C LEU A 174 3.81 17.90 -0.68
N ARG A 175 5.09 17.97 -0.31
CA ARG A 175 5.51 18.39 1.04
C ARG A 175 5.24 19.87 1.30
N GLU A 176 5.48 20.73 0.32
CA GLU A 176 5.33 22.17 0.45
C GLU A 176 3.85 22.62 0.38
N LYS A 177 3.07 22.06 -0.54
CA LYS A 177 1.68 22.45 -0.79
C LYS A 177 0.63 21.54 -0.16
N GLY A 178 1.03 20.34 0.28
CA GLY A 178 0.13 19.27 0.74
C GLY A 178 -0.15 18.25 -0.37
N ALA A 179 -0.84 17.16 -0.01
CA ALA A 179 -1.37 16.20 -0.97
C ALA A 179 -2.35 16.92 -1.91
N GLN A 180 -2.25 16.63 -3.21
CA GLN A 180 -3.05 17.29 -4.24
C GLN A 180 -3.80 16.26 -5.08
N SER A 181 -4.95 16.67 -5.59
CA SER A 181 -5.62 15.93 -6.67
C SER A 181 -4.76 15.93 -7.94
N GLY A 182 -4.72 14.81 -8.62
CA GLY A 182 -4.00 14.66 -9.87
C GLY A 182 -4.64 13.67 -10.82
N CYS A 183 -4.22 13.71 -12.06
CA CYS A 183 -4.62 12.77 -13.11
C CYS A 183 -3.38 12.21 -13.80
N ILE A 184 -3.24 10.87 -13.82
CA ILE A 184 -2.32 10.19 -14.74
C ILE A 184 -3.10 9.84 -15.99
N ALA A 185 -2.52 10.14 -17.16
CA ALA A 185 -3.12 9.75 -18.44
C ALA A 185 -2.06 9.19 -19.40
N SER A 186 -2.40 8.10 -20.10
CA SER A 186 -1.66 7.68 -21.30
C SER A 186 -2.00 8.66 -22.44
N GLY A 187 -0.97 9.18 -23.10
CA GLY A 187 -1.11 10.26 -24.10
C GLY A 187 -0.62 11.61 -23.58
N THR A 188 -1.06 12.68 -24.22
CA THR A 188 -0.52 14.05 -24.01
C THR A 188 -1.60 15.12 -23.84
N ASP A 189 -2.85 14.75 -23.62
CA ASP A 189 -3.96 15.71 -23.45
C ASP A 189 -3.95 16.34 -22.05
N GLU A 190 -3.17 17.41 -21.92
CA GLU A 190 -3.01 18.13 -20.64
C GLU A 190 -4.29 18.85 -20.22
N VAL A 191 -5.12 19.28 -21.17
CA VAL A 191 -6.35 20.02 -20.89
C VAL A 191 -7.38 19.10 -20.24
N ALA A 192 -7.60 17.93 -20.84
CA ALA A 192 -8.51 16.93 -20.27
C ALA A 192 -8.00 16.41 -18.92
N ALA A 193 -6.70 16.14 -18.79
CA ALA A 193 -6.10 15.67 -17.54
C ALA A 193 -6.19 16.73 -16.42
N LEU A 194 -5.99 18.03 -16.73
CA LEU A 194 -6.13 19.11 -15.75
C LEU A 194 -7.60 19.25 -15.30
N ALA A 195 -8.54 19.20 -16.24
CA ALA A 195 -9.97 19.25 -15.90
C ALA A 195 -10.37 18.08 -14.99
N ALA A 196 -9.90 16.87 -15.29
CA ALA A 196 -10.13 15.68 -14.47
C ALA A 196 -9.50 15.82 -13.07
N ALA A 197 -8.25 16.28 -12.96
CA ALA A 197 -7.58 16.50 -11.68
C ALA A 197 -8.31 17.52 -10.80
N ARG A 198 -8.81 18.61 -11.37
CA ARG A 198 -9.58 19.63 -10.65
C ARG A 198 -10.98 19.18 -10.26
N GLY A 199 -11.56 18.23 -11.02
CA GLY A 199 -12.86 17.65 -10.73
C GLY A 199 -12.87 16.67 -9.53
N PHE A 200 -11.71 16.25 -9.04
CA PHE A 200 -11.63 15.34 -7.89
C PHE A 200 -11.69 16.14 -6.57
N ALA A 201 -12.74 15.88 -5.78
CA ALA A 201 -13.02 16.63 -4.56
C ALA A 201 -12.05 16.36 -3.37
N GLY A 202 -11.14 15.38 -3.51
CA GLY A 202 -10.28 14.91 -2.42
C GLY A 202 -10.94 13.80 -1.58
N LEU A 203 -10.27 13.39 -0.50
CA LEU A 203 -10.71 12.25 0.32
C LEU A 203 -11.57 12.64 1.52
N SER A 204 -11.58 13.92 1.94
CA SER A 204 -12.35 14.36 3.09
C SER A 204 -13.85 14.18 2.86
N GLY A 205 -14.55 13.62 3.83
CA GLY A 205 -15.97 13.31 3.75
C GLY A 205 -16.33 12.06 2.95
N MET A 206 -15.34 11.31 2.44
CA MET A 206 -15.58 10.06 1.70
C MET A 206 -15.51 8.85 2.64
N ASP A 207 -16.62 8.11 2.74
CA ASP A 207 -16.62 6.76 3.35
C ASP A 207 -16.02 5.74 2.37
N LEU A 208 -14.70 5.63 2.40
CA LEU A 208 -13.99 4.65 1.56
C LEU A 208 -13.87 3.28 2.23
N ALA A 209 -14.04 3.18 3.53
CA ALA A 209 -14.06 1.91 4.24
C ALA A 209 -15.18 1.00 3.72
N GLN A 210 -16.36 1.56 3.49
CA GLN A 210 -17.48 0.83 2.87
C GLN A 210 -17.17 0.36 1.44
N VAL A 211 -16.40 1.16 0.67
CA VAL A 211 -16.06 0.84 -0.74
C VAL A 211 -15.13 -0.36 -0.85
N VAL A 212 -14.21 -0.53 0.10
CA VAL A 212 -13.18 -1.57 0.05
C VAL A 212 -13.52 -2.82 0.85
N SER A 213 -14.46 -2.74 1.76
CA SER A 213 -14.91 -3.81 2.65
C SER A 213 -15.38 -5.06 1.87
N CYS A 214 -15.36 -6.21 2.54
CA CYS A 214 -15.96 -7.44 2.02
C CYS A 214 -17.49 -7.34 1.98
N ASP A 215 -18.12 -8.14 1.10
CA ASP A 215 -19.57 -8.16 0.93
C ASP A 215 -20.27 -9.16 1.85
N HIS A 216 -19.52 -10.10 2.43
CA HIS A 216 -20.04 -11.19 3.27
C HIS A 216 -19.04 -11.56 4.35
N VAL A 217 -19.54 -12.18 5.41
CA VAL A 217 -18.72 -12.73 6.50
C VAL A 217 -17.92 -13.93 6.00
N TYR A 218 -16.66 -14.01 6.38
CA TYR A 218 -15.79 -15.16 6.06
C TYR A 218 -14.84 -15.50 7.21
N GLU A 219 -14.36 -16.73 7.23
CA GLU A 219 -13.32 -17.17 8.15
C GLU A 219 -11.94 -17.06 7.50
N TRP A 220 -10.90 -16.79 8.33
CA TRP A 220 -9.52 -16.73 7.89
C TRP A 220 -8.67 -17.69 8.74
N THR A 221 -7.88 -18.54 8.05
CA THR A 221 -7.07 -19.57 8.68
C THR A 221 -5.59 -19.52 8.30
N GLN A 222 -5.23 -18.72 7.28
CA GLN A 222 -3.86 -18.63 6.80
C GLN A 222 -2.97 -17.91 7.82
N GLY A 223 -1.85 -18.55 8.21
CA GLY A 223 -0.81 -17.96 9.05
C GLY A 223 0.26 -17.21 8.28
N GLU A 224 1.36 -16.85 8.96
CA GLU A 224 2.48 -16.13 8.38
C GLU A 224 3.24 -16.96 7.34
N TRP A 225 3.93 -16.27 6.43
CA TRP A 225 4.75 -16.90 5.39
C TRP A 225 6.04 -17.46 5.97
N ALA A 226 6.40 -18.66 5.55
CA ALA A 226 7.67 -19.29 5.89
C ALA A 226 8.40 -19.76 4.65
N LEU A 227 9.73 -19.65 4.67
CA LEU A 227 10.59 -20.12 3.58
C LEU A 227 10.36 -21.63 3.35
N ASP A 228 10.31 -22.04 2.12
CA ASP A 228 10.11 -23.41 1.62
C ASP A 228 8.66 -23.95 1.76
N THR A 229 7.81 -23.38 2.58
CA THR A 229 6.41 -23.83 2.81
C THR A 229 5.35 -22.82 2.39
N GLY A 230 5.74 -21.56 2.17
CA GLY A 230 4.78 -20.47 1.92
C GLY A 230 3.86 -20.19 3.10
N TYR A 231 2.63 -19.82 2.82
CA TYR A 231 1.60 -19.60 3.84
C TYR A 231 0.99 -20.93 4.32
N GLY A 232 1.08 -21.20 5.62
CA GLY A 232 0.48 -22.38 6.24
C GLY A 232 -0.92 -22.11 6.77
N GLU A 233 -1.75 -23.14 6.84
CA GLU A 233 -3.06 -23.08 7.51
C GLU A 233 -2.92 -23.29 9.03
N ARG A 234 -3.68 -22.51 9.81
CA ARG A 234 -3.75 -22.62 11.28
C ARG A 234 -5.15 -23.05 11.70
N SER A 235 -5.26 -24.25 12.25
CA SER A 235 -6.55 -24.85 12.69
C SER A 235 -6.74 -24.84 14.20
N ALA A 236 -5.66 -24.83 14.98
CA ALA A 236 -5.74 -24.78 16.43
C ALA A 236 -5.93 -23.33 16.89
N ALA A 237 -7.10 -23.02 17.42
CA ALA A 237 -7.43 -21.70 17.91
C ALA A 237 -7.66 -21.72 19.43
N LYS A 238 -7.13 -20.70 20.12
CA LYS A 238 -7.33 -20.45 21.55
C LYS A 238 -8.39 -19.38 21.79
N PHE A 239 -8.46 -18.39 20.90
CA PHE A 239 -9.38 -17.25 20.99
C PHE A 239 -10.17 -17.07 19.71
N HIS A 240 -11.40 -16.57 19.83
CA HIS A 240 -12.22 -16.14 18.72
C HIS A 240 -12.16 -14.62 18.59
N VAL A 241 -11.61 -14.13 17.49
CA VAL A 241 -11.55 -12.70 17.17
C VAL A 241 -12.47 -12.39 16.01
N VAL A 242 -13.36 -11.42 16.18
CA VAL A 242 -14.14 -10.84 15.09
C VAL A 242 -13.46 -9.59 14.60
N ALA A 243 -13.04 -9.61 13.33
CA ALA A 243 -12.31 -8.53 12.68
C ALA A 243 -13.22 -7.76 11.72
N TYR A 244 -13.38 -6.45 11.92
CA TYR A 244 -14.05 -5.59 10.94
C TYR A 244 -13.14 -5.35 9.74
N ASP A 245 -13.69 -5.56 8.56
CA ASP A 245 -13.01 -5.25 7.30
C ASP A 245 -13.34 -3.82 6.84
N PHE A 246 -12.50 -2.88 7.23
CA PHE A 246 -12.49 -1.52 6.68
C PHE A 246 -11.50 -1.37 5.51
N GLY A 247 -10.98 -2.46 5.01
CA GLY A 247 -9.88 -2.57 4.07
C GLY A 247 -8.70 -3.31 4.68
N VAL A 248 -8.99 -4.45 5.32
CA VAL A 248 -8.01 -5.22 6.08
C VAL A 248 -6.90 -5.75 5.18
N LYS A 249 -5.65 -5.54 5.57
CA LYS A 249 -4.49 -6.19 4.98
C LYS A 249 -4.41 -7.64 5.43
N ARG A 250 -4.13 -8.54 4.48
CA ARG A 250 -4.03 -9.98 4.77
C ARG A 250 -3.00 -10.30 5.84
N ASN A 251 -1.90 -9.56 5.90
CA ASN A 251 -0.86 -9.81 6.89
C ASN A 251 -1.33 -9.58 8.33
N ILE A 252 -2.27 -8.66 8.57
CA ILE A 252 -2.91 -8.50 9.88
C ILE A 252 -3.62 -9.79 10.29
N LEU A 253 -4.41 -10.36 9.39
CA LEU A 253 -5.14 -11.60 9.65
C LEU A 253 -4.18 -12.78 9.86
N ARG A 254 -3.10 -12.85 9.07
CA ARG A 254 -2.05 -13.87 9.20
C ARG A 254 -1.38 -13.81 10.58
N MET A 255 -1.02 -12.61 11.04
CA MET A 255 -0.36 -12.42 12.33
C MET A 255 -1.27 -12.77 13.52
N LEU A 256 -2.56 -12.50 13.42
CA LEU A 256 -3.55 -12.92 14.42
C LEU A 256 -3.75 -14.46 14.41
N ALA A 257 -3.88 -15.06 13.22
CA ALA A 257 -4.01 -16.50 13.07
C ALA A 257 -2.78 -17.25 13.59
N GLU A 258 -1.57 -16.75 13.33
CA GLU A 258 -0.31 -17.31 13.81
C GLU A 258 -0.26 -17.34 15.36
N ARG A 259 -0.87 -16.35 16.02
CA ARG A 259 -0.97 -16.25 17.48
C ARG A 259 -2.15 -17.03 18.08
N GLY A 260 -2.74 -17.94 17.31
CA GLY A 260 -3.81 -18.83 17.77
C GLY A 260 -5.19 -18.20 17.85
N CYS A 261 -5.47 -17.19 17.03
CA CYS A 261 -6.80 -16.62 16.89
C CYS A 261 -7.58 -17.31 15.76
N LYS A 262 -8.78 -17.80 16.05
CA LYS A 262 -9.80 -18.07 15.04
C LYS A 262 -10.38 -16.74 14.59
N LEU A 263 -10.37 -16.46 13.31
CA LEU A 263 -10.82 -15.18 12.78
C LEU A 263 -12.13 -15.30 12.02
N THR A 264 -13.09 -14.49 12.41
CA THR A 264 -14.30 -14.21 11.63
C THR A 264 -14.22 -12.77 11.14
N VAL A 265 -14.07 -12.59 9.83
CA VAL A 265 -14.00 -11.26 9.21
C VAL A 265 -15.39 -10.82 8.79
N VAL A 266 -15.79 -9.64 9.21
CA VAL A 266 -17.14 -9.10 8.98
C VAL A 266 -17.10 -7.82 8.15
N PRO A 267 -18.14 -7.56 7.32
CA PRO A 267 -18.27 -6.29 6.60
C PRO A 267 -18.28 -5.07 7.53
N ALA A 268 -17.80 -3.94 7.00
CA ALA A 268 -17.66 -2.68 7.75
C ALA A 268 -18.94 -2.25 8.50
N LYS A 269 -20.11 -2.51 7.94
CA LYS A 269 -21.42 -2.12 8.50
C LYS A 269 -22.09 -3.17 9.39
N THR A 270 -21.40 -4.25 9.71
CA THR A 270 -21.96 -5.27 10.61
C THR A 270 -22.29 -4.63 11.97
N SER A 271 -23.48 -4.87 12.48
CA SER A 271 -23.91 -4.26 13.74
C SER A 271 -23.12 -4.83 14.93
N ALA A 272 -22.94 -4.03 15.97
CA ALA A 272 -22.34 -4.51 17.22
C ALA A 272 -23.11 -5.69 17.83
N ALA A 273 -24.44 -5.71 17.69
CA ALA A 273 -25.28 -6.79 18.20
C ALA A 273 -24.98 -8.12 17.48
N ASP A 274 -24.83 -8.09 16.14
CA ASP A 274 -24.50 -9.26 15.36
C ASP A 274 -23.11 -9.80 15.71
N VAL A 275 -22.12 -8.90 15.90
CA VAL A 275 -20.77 -9.27 16.31
C VAL A 275 -20.75 -9.88 17.71
N LEU A 276 -21.45 -9.27 18.68
CA LEU A 276 -21.54 -9.77 20.05
C LEU A 276 -22.27 -11.14 20.13
N ALA A 277 -23.24 -11.37 19.23
CA ALA A 277 -23.92 -12.67 19.13
C ALA A 277 -22.99 -13.81 18.66
N MET A 278 -21.84 -13.48 18.05
CA MET A 278 -20.80 -14.46 17.70
C MET A 278 -19.93 -14.87 18.90
N ASN A 279 -20.13 -14.26 20.07
CA ASN A 279 -19.36 -14.45 21.29
C ASN A 279 -17.83 -14.34 21.08
N PRO A 280 -17.32 -13.17 20.61
CA PRO A 280 -15.90 -12.99 20.42
C PRO A 280 -15.15 -12.82 21.75
N ASP A 281 -13.96 -13.40 21.87
CA ASP A 281 -13.01 -13.11 22.94
C ASP A 281 -12.34 -11.74 22.75
N GLY A 282 -12.30 -11.25 21.50
CA GLY A 282 -11.78 -9.93 21.14
C GLY A 282 -12.36 -9.40 19.83
N VAL A 283 -12.39 -8.08 19.72
CA VAL A 283 -12.79 -7.35 18.49
C VAL A 283 -11.60 -6.63 17.91
N PHE A 284 -11.40 -6.78 16.61
CA PHE A 284 -10.33 -6.11 15.89
C PHE A 284 -10.90 -5.09 14.90
N LEU A 285 -10.43 -3.84 14.95
CA LEU A 285 -10.76 -2.78 14.01
C LEU A 285 -9.61 -2.61 13.03
N SER A 286 -9.81 -2.97 11.76
CA SER A 286 -8.73 -3.00 10.78
C SER A 286 -8.28 -1.61 10.32
N ASN A 287 -7.17 -1.60 9.58
CA ASN A 287 -6.77 -0.49 8.73
C ASN A 287 -7.81 -0.23 7.63
N GLY A 288 -7.69 0.91 6.95
CA GLY A 288 -8.56 1.25 5.83
C GLY A 288 -8.29 2.64 5.26
N PRO A 289 -8.90 2.96 4.11
CA PRO A 289 -8.72 4.22 3.42
C PRO A 289 -9.64 5.33 3.95
N GLY A 290 -9.28 6.56 3.62
CA GLY A 290 -10.18 7.70 3.64
C GLY A 290 -10.27 8.44 4.97
N ASP A 291 -11.37 9.11 5.12
CA ASP A 291 -11.74 9.89 6.29
C ASP A 291 -12.46 9.00 7.29
N PRO A 292 -12.09 8.99 8.58
CA PRO A 292 -12.79 8.19 9.60
C PRO A 292 -14.14 8.77 10.02
N GLU A 293 -14.36 10.07 9.86
CA GLU A 293 -15.60 10.74 10.36
C GLU A 293 -16.90 10.19 9.71
N PRO A 294 -16.94 9.89 8.40
CA PRO A 294 -18.12 9.29 7.78
C PRO A 294 -18.44 7.86 8.22
N CYS A 295 -17.54 7.19 8.94
CA CYS A 295 -17.72 5.81 9.43
C CYS A 295 -18.55 5.76 10.73
N ASP A 296 -19.67 6.48 10.80
CA ASP A 296 -20.54 6.60 11.97
C ASP A 296 -21.05 5.26 12.51
N TYR A 297 -21.33 4.32 11.63
CA TYR A 297 -21.69 2.93 11.96
C TYR A 297 -20.59 2.21 12.77
N ALA A 298 -19.33 2.39 12.37
CA ALA A 298 -18.18 1.76 13.03
C ALA A 298 -17.89 2.45 14.38
N ILE A 299 -18.03 3.78 14.45
CA ILE A 299 -17.91 4.56 15.68
C ILE A 299 -18.98 4.12 16.70
N ALA A 300 -20.23 3.96 16.25
CA ALA A 300 -21.33 3.50 17.10
C ALA A 300 -21.14 2.08 17.59
N ALA A 301 -20.69 1.17 16.71
CA ALA A 301 -20.37 -0.22 17.09
C ALA A 301 -19.22 -0.28 18.11
N THR A 302 -18.16 0.50 17.90
CA THR A 302 -17.02 0.59 18.83
C THR A 302 -17.44 1.05 20.21
N ARG A 303 -18.31 2.06 20.32
CA ARG A 303 -18.87 2.48 21.62
C ARG A 303 -19.58 1.35 22.35
N LYS A 304 -20.33 0.50 21.63
CA LYS A 304 -20.99 -0.67 22.22
C LYS A 304 -20.00 -1.71 22.73
N PHE A 305 -18.93 -1.99 22.00
CA PHE A 305 -17.88 -2.90 22.47
C PHE A 305 -17.20 -2.38 23.74
N LEU A 306 -16.94 -1.07 23.81
CA LEU A 306 -16.39 -0.43 25.01
C LEU A 306 -17.38 -0.48 26.20
N GLU A 307 -18.69 -0.32 25.97
CA GLU A 307 -19.72 -0.46 27.03
C GLU A 307 -19.74 -1.87 27.62
N VAL A 308 -19.67 -2.91 26.76
CA VAL A 308 -19.65 -4.33 27.17
C VAL A 308 -18.32 -4.73 27.79
N GLY A 309 -17.21 -4.07 27.42
CA GLY A 309 -15.88 -4.38 27.93
C GLY A 309 -15.18 -5.52 27.19
N VAL A 310 -15.53 -5.76 25.92
CA VAL A 310 -14.81 -6.74 25.09
C VAL A 310 -13.42 -6.22 24.75
N PRO A 311 -12.35 -7.04 24.84
CA PRO A 311 -11.00 -6.68 24.39
C PRO A 311 -11.00 -6.13 22.96
N LEU A 312 -10.40 -4.95 22.74
CA LEU A 312 -10.45 -4.25 21.47
C LEU A 312 -9.07 -3.74 21.07
N PHE A 313 -8.68 -4.02 19.81
CA PHE A 313 -7.47 -3.48 19.20
C PHE A 313 -7.80 -2.84 17.87
N GLY A 314 -7.34 -1.60 17.64
CA GLY A 314 -7.53 -0.83 16.40
C GLY A 314 -6.22 -0.45 15.73
N ILE A 315 -6.10 -0.70 14.42
CA ILE A 315 -4.94 -0.32 13.59
C ILE A 315 -5.33 0.74 12.56
N CYS A 316 -4.55 1.79 12.43
CA CYS A 316 -4.65 2.86 11.44
C CYS A 316 -6.05 3.50 11.41
N LEU A 317 -6.94 3.14 10.48
CA LEU A 317 -8.33 3.61 10.51
C LEU A 317 -9.03 3.15 11.79
N GLY A 318 -8.80 1.93 12.26
CA GLY A 318 -9.34 1.43 13.53
C GLY A 318 -8.86 2.21 14.74
N HIS A 319 -7.63 2.73 14.74
CA HIS A 319 -7.15 3.69 15.75
C HIS A 319 -7.95 4.99 15.73
N GLN A 320 -8.21 5.52 14.53
CA GLN A 320 -8.97 6.76 14.38
C GLN A 320 -10.44 6.59 14.78
N ILE A 321 -11.05 5.46 14.42
CA ILE A 321 -12.41 5.09 14.82
C ILE A 321 -12.52 4.96 16.35
N LEU A 322 -11.53 4.32 17.01
CA LEU A 322 -11.50 4.27 18.48
C LEU A 322 -11.38 5.68 19.08
N GLY A 323 -10.54 6.54 18.51
CA GLY A 323 -10.43 7.95 18.92
C GLY A 323 -11.75 8.69 18.86
N LEU A 324 -12.48 8.58 17.73
CA LEU A 324 -13.81 9.19 17.57
C LEU A 324 -14.86 8.56 18.51
N ALA A 325 -14.77 7.27 18.75
CA ALA A 325 -15.70 6.57 19.65
C ALA A 325 -15.59 7.05 21.10
N VAL A 326 -14.39 7.41 21.56
CA VAL A 326 -14.17 7.97 22.91
C VAL A 326 -14.36 9.47 22.99
N GLY A 327 -14.71 10.13 21.88
CA GLY A 327 -15.04 11.55 21.83
C GLY A 327 -13.87 12.46 21.44
N ALA A 328 -12.73 11.92 21.00
CA ALA A 328 -11.68 12.70 20.38
C ALA A 328 -12.06 13.16 18.96
N SER A 329 -11.32 14.09 18.40
CA SER A 329 -11.46 14.55 17.02
C SER A 329 -10.32 14.06 16.15
N THR A 330 -10.52 14.08 14.82
CA THR A 330 -9.49 13.79 13.84
C THR A 330 -9.16 15.02 12.99
N VAL A 331 -7.94 15.06 12.47
CA VAL A 331 -7.46 16.14 11.62
C VAL A 331 -6.87 15.58 10.34
N LYS A 332 -7.17 16.22 9.19
CA LYS A 332 -6.47 15.89 7.95
C LYS A 332 -5.07 16.47 7.99
N MET A 333 -4.08 15.60 7.79
CA MET A 333 -2.68 15.98 7.72
C MET A 333 -2.34 16.63 6.37
N LYS A 334 -1.34 17.50 6.34
CA LYS A 334 -0.92 18.22 5.12
C LYS A 334 -0.56 17.29 3.97
N PHE A 335 0.25 16.24 4.25
CA PHE A 335 0.64 15.23 3.27
C PHE A 335 0.62 13.80 3.83
N GLY A 336 0.29 13.64 5.12
CA GLY A 336 0.22 12.35 5.80
C GLY A 336 1.57 11.68 6.03
N HIS A 337 1.53 10.52 6.66
CA HIS A 337 2.69 9.65 6.83
C HIS A 337 2.55 8.43 5.91
N ARG A 338 3.54 8.22 5.02
CA ARG A 338 3.57 7.04 4.14
C ARG A 338 5.01 6.61 3.92
N GLY A 339 5.33 5.41 4.37
CA GLY A 339 6.66 4.82 4.28
C GLY A 339 6.91 3.77 5.34
N ALA A 340 8.01 3.06 5.22
CA ALA A 340 8.43 1.98 6.12
C ALA A 340 9.65 2.37 6.99
N ASN A 341 9.84 3.66 7.25
CA ASN A 341 11.01 4.20 7.95
C ASN A 341 10.65 5.31 8.94
N HIS A 342 9.45 5.26 9.52
CA HIS A 342 8.97 6.27 10.46
C HIS A 342 9.33 5.91 11.90
N PRO A 343 10.16 6.73 12.59
CA PRO A 343 10.50 6.47 13.99
C PRO A 343 9.35 6.87 14.90
N VAL A 344 8.95 5.94 15.75
CA VAL A 344 7.92 6.10 16.78
C VAL A 344 8.51 5.77 18.12
N GLN A 345 8.19 6.55 19.14
CA GLN A 345 8.64 6.32 20.51
C GLN A 345 7.50 5.78 21.37
N ASP A 346 7.71 4.64 22.01
CA ASP A 346 6.95 4.19 23.17
C ASP A 346 7.27 5.07 24.36
N LEU A 347 6.27 5.70 24.95
CA LEU A 347 6.43 6.64 26.05
C LEU A 347 6.73 5.96 27.40
N ALA A 348 6.33 4.71 27.58
CA ALA A 348 6.57 3.95 28.81
C ALA A 348 8.01 3.41 28.87
N SER A 349 8.45 2.69 27.84
CA SER A 349 9.79 2.11 27.76
C SER A 349 10.85 3.10 27.25
N ARG A 350 10.41 4.19 26.58
CA ARG A 350 11.28 5.14 25.86
C ARG A 350 11.99 4.54 24.64
N GLN A 351 11.66 3.33 24.28
CA GLN A 351 12.19 2.67 23.10
C GLN A 351 11.74 3.40 21.84
N VAL A 352 12.66 3.52 20.89
CA VAL A 352 12.36 4.01 19.52
C VAL A 352 12.27 2.81 18.61
N MET A 353 11.16 2.74 17.86
CA MET A 353 10.86 1.68 16.91
C MET A 353 10.68 2.28 15.54
N ILE A 354 11.11 1.58 14.51
CA ILE A 354 10.86 1.97 13.12
C ILE A 354 9.58 1.31 12.64
N THR A 355 8.68 2.10 12.07
CA THR A 355 7.33 1.64 11.74
C THR A 355 6.97 1.89 10.29
N SER A 356 6.07 1.04 9.77
CA SER A 356 5.35 1.30 8.53
C SER A 356 4.14 2.20 8.80
N GLN A 357 3.93 3.19 7.95
CA GLN A 357 2.87 4.19 8.07
C GLN A 357 2.16 4.38 6.72
N ASN A 358 0.85 4.50 6.75
CA ASN A 358 0.05 4.85 5.57
C ASN A 358 -1.26 5.52 5.99
N HIS A 359 -1.21 6.78 6.38
CA HIS A 359 -2.42 7.53 6.77
C HIS A 359 -2.35 9.00 6.38
N GLY A 360 -3.49 9.58 6.06
CA GLY A 360 -3.68 11.01 5.75
C GLY A 360 -4.43 11.78 6.83
N PHE A 361 -4.96 11.07 7.83
CA PHE A 361 -5.64 11.64 8.99
C PHE A 361 -4.94 11.18 10.26
N ALA A 362 -5.10 11.94 11.34
CA ALA A 362 -4.56 11.62 12.66
C ALA A 362 -5.56 12.02 13.74
N VAL A 363 -5.55 11.32 14.87
CA VAL A 363 -6.30 11.73 16.07
C VAL A 363 -5.59 12.92 16.71
N ASP A 364 -6.35 13.97 17.04
CA ASP A 364 -5.83 15.10 17.79
C ASP A 364 -5.67 14.73 19.27
N ALA A 365 -4.42 14.56 19.69
CA ALA A 365 -4.09 14.17 21.06
C ALA A 365 -4.64 15.11 22.13
N ALA A 366 -4.84 16.42 21.81
CA ALA A 366 -5.37 17.39 22.73
C ALA A 366 -6.85 17.17 23.07
N THR A 367 -7.56 16.40 22.25
CA THR A 367 -9.00 16.11 22.41
C THR A 367 -9.28 14.76 23.07
N LEU A 368 -8.24 13.99 23.41
CA LEU A 368 -8.40 12.70 24.10
C LEU A 368 -9.02 12.89 25.48
N PRO A 369 -9.97 12.02 25.90
CA PRO A 369 -10.55 12.09 27.23
C PRO A 369 -9.57 11.68 28.32
N ALA A 370 -9.83 12.03 29.58
CA ALA A 370 -8.92 11.81 30.70
C ALA A 370 -8.63 10.31 31.01
N ASN A 371 -9.50 9.41 30.59
CA ASN A 371 -9.31 7.96 30.69
C ASN A 371 -8.51 7.35 29.53
N ALA A 372 -8.07 8.15 28.56
CA ALA A 372 -7.18 7.73 27.49
C ALA A 372 -5.72 8.12 27.81
N ARG A 373 -4.83 7.12 27.80
CA ARG A 373 -3.39 7.31 28.01
C ARG A 373 -2.66 7.20 26.68
N VAL A 374 -1.93 8.25 26.28
CA VAL A 374 -1.04 8.22 25.13
C VAL A 374 0.08 7.23 25.37
N THR A 375 0.29 6.29 24.45
CA THR A 375 1.32 5.26 24.53
C THR A 375 2.47 5.51 23.58
N HIS A 376 2.20 6.00 22.38
CA HIS A 376 3.19 6.18 21.32
C HIS A 376 3.07 7.52 20.62
N ILE A 377 4.20 8.10 20.20
CA ILE A 377 4.29 9.36 19.46
C ILE A 377 5.27 9.25 18.28
N SER A 378 4.97 9.96 17.20
CA SER A 378 5.89 10.15 16.08
C SER A 378 7.07 11.03 16.49
N LEU A 379 8.29 10.64 16.11
CA LEU A 379 9.47 11.48 16.30
C LEU A 379 9.67 12.49 15.16
N PHE A 380 8.93 12.39 14.06
CA PHE A 380 9.03 13.38 12.98
C PHE A 380 8.28 14.67 13.31
N ASP A 381 7.08 14.57 13.89
CA ASP A 381 6.19 15.73 14.07
C ASP A 381 5.37 15.70 15.36
N ARG A 382 5.63 14.75 16.26
CA ARG A 382 4.97 14.57 17.55
C ARG A 382 3.49 14.20 17.48
N THR A 383 2.97 13.82 16.30
CA THR A 383 1.60 13.31 16.19
C THR A 383 1.39 12.05 17.02
N LEU A 384 0.16 11.86 17.48
CA LEU A 384 -0.28 10.67 18.21
C LEU A 384 -0.11 9.42 17.35
N GLN A 385 0.54 8.41 17.91
CA GLN A 385 0.74 7.13 17.23
C GLN A 385 0.09 5.94 17.95
N GLY A 386 -0.36 6.13 19.17
CA GLY A 386 -1.08 5.11 19.91
C GLY A 386 -1.59 5.61 21.25
N PHE A 387 -2.72 5.07 21.69
CA PHE A 387 -3.27 5.29 23.01
C PHE A 387 -3.99 4.02 23.49
N GLU A 388 -4.24 3.95 24.79
CA GLU A 388 -5.02 2.90 25.43
C GLU A 388 -6.00 3.52 26.43
N LEU A 389 -7.09 2.81 26.74
CA LEU A 389 -8.01 3.21 27.78
C LEU A 389 -7.58 2.59 29.14
N ILE A 390 -7.64 3.41 30.18
CA ILE A 390 -7.20 3.00 31.53
C ILE A 390 -8.26 2.09 32.19
N ASP A 391 -9.51 2.31 31.88
CA ASP A 391 -10.70 1.68 32.49
C ASP A 391 -11.35 0.62 31.60
N LYS A 392 -10.86 0.40 30.40
CA LYS A 392 -11.41 -0.55 29.42
C LYS A 392 -10.29 -1.32 28.74
N PRO A 393 -10.53 -2.59 28.37
CA PRO A 393 -9.54 -3.40 27.65
C PRO A 393 -9.47 -2.99 26.17
N ALA A 394 -9.04 -1.78 25.90
CA ALA A 394 -8.96 -1.24 24.54
C ALA A 394 -7.68 -0.44 24.31
N PHE A 395 -7.02 -0.69 23.20
CA PHE A 395 -5.87 0.10 22.74
C PHE A 395 -5.79 0.15 21.21
N CYS A 396 -4.95 1.03 20.70
CA CYS A 396 -4.81 1.21 19.27
C CYS A 396 -3.43 1.72 18.88
N PHE A 397 -3.13 1.57 17.58
CA PHE A 397 -1.89 2.05 16.98
C PHE A 397 -2.14 2.65 15.60
N GLN A 398 -1.57 3.84 15.31
CA GLN A 398 -1.78 4.54 14.05
C GLN A 398 -1.00 3.93 12.89
N GLY A 399 0.21 3.41 13.17
CA GLY A 399 1.03 2.74 12.18
C GLY A 399 0.56 1.30 11.90
N HIS A 400 1.35 0.59 11.12
CA HIS A 400 1.09 -0.76 10.65
C HIS A 400 2.05 -1.77 11.31
N PRO A 401 1.68 -2.39 12.45
CA PRO A 401 2.53 -3.38 13.12
C PRO A 401 2.69 -4.68 12.34
N GLU A 402 1.80 -4.93 11.38
CA GLU A 402 1.86 -6.05 10.45
C GLU A 402 2.93 -5.85 9.36
N ALA A 403 3.51 -4.66 9.22
CA ALA A 403 4.43 -4.30 8.13
C ALA A 403 3.81 -4.55 6.73
N SER A 404 4.43 -5.35 5.89
CA SER A 404 4.00 -5.70 4.53
C SER A 404 3.57 -4.50 3.67
N PRO A 405 4.56 -3.64 3.27
CA PRO A 405 5.99 -3.76 3.56
C PRO A 405 6.41 -3.06 4.86
N GLY A 406 7.59 -3.43 5.36
CA GLY A 406 8.23 -2.65 6.42
C GLY A 406 8.87 -3.48 7.53
N PRO A 407 9.37 -2.80 8.57
CA PRO A 407 9.97 -3.43 9.75
C PRO A 407 8.90 -4.00 10.69
N HIS A 408 9.31 -4.97 11.51
CA HIS A 408 8.48 -5.68 12.46
C HIS A 408 8.68 -5.23 13.93
N ASP A 409 9.29 -4.07 14.14
CA ASP A 409 9.67 -3.59 15.50
C ASP A 409 8.48 -3.48 16.47
N VAL A 410 7.26 -3.37 15.96
CA VAL A 410 6.02 -3.16 16.73
C VAL A 410 5.04 -4.34 16.66
N ASP A 411 5.45 -5.48 16.14
CA ASP A 411 4.61 -6.68 16.01
C ASP A 411 4.11 -7.23 17.35
N GLY A 412 4.85 -6.99 18.45
CA GLY A 412 4.44 -7.31 19.82
C GLY A 412 3.11 -6.69 20.27
N LEU A 413 2.55 -5.73 19.50
CA LEU A 413 1.19 -5.22 19.77
C LEU A 413 0.11 -6.29 19.54
N PHE A 414 0.34 -7.26 18.66
CA PHE A 414 -0.54 -8.41 18.50
C PHE A 414 -0.48 -9.32 19.74
N ASP A 415 0.70 -9.52 20.32
CA ASP A 415 0.86 -10.31 21.56
C ASP A 415 0.19 -9.62 22.75
N LYS A 416 0.26 -8.27 22.80
CA LYS A 416 -0.50 -7.48 23.79
C LYS A 416 -2.01 -7.72 23.67
N PHE A 417 -2.56 -7.78 22.45
CA PHE A 417 -3.98 -8.04 22.23
C PHE A 417 -4.37 -9.43 22.70
N VAL A 418 -3.58 -10.47 22.37
CA VAL A 418 -3.78 -11.85 22.87
C VAL A 418 -3.75 -11.89 24.40
N GLY A 419 -2.76 -11.27 25.03
CA GLY A 419 -2.66 -11.20 26.49
C GLY A 419 -3.82 -10.44 27.18
N MET A 420 -4.49 -9.53 26.45
CA MET A 420 -5.72 -8.88 26.96
C MET A 420 -6.89 -9.85 26.95
N MET A 421 -7.05 -10.66 25.91
CA MET A 421 -8.07 -11.70 25.83
C MET A 421 -7.86 -12.77 26.91
N GLU A 422 -6.61 -13.20 27.16
CA GLU A 422 -6.28 -14.12 28.26
C GLU A 422 -6.79 -13.62 29.61
N LYS A 423 -6.46 -12.39 29.95
CA LYS A 423 -6.89 -11.78 31.23
C LYS A 423 -8.40 -11.62 31.33
N SER A 424 -9.09 -11.36 30.20
CA SER A 424 -10.55 -11.24 30.18
C SER A 424 -11.27 -12.57 30.36
N CYS A 425 -10.66 -13.68 29.96
CA CYS A 425 -11.21 -15.03 30.19
C CYS A 425 -10.98 -15.52 31.62
N GLU A 426 -9.99 -14.97 32.33
CA GLU A 426 -9.68 -15.35 33.73
C GLU A 426 -10.50 -14.53 34.75
N ALA A 427 -11.10 -13.42 34.36
CA ALA A 427 -11.86 -12.51 35.23
C ALA A 427 -13.36 -12.87 35.28
#